data_da795e3b5931a8a839dc1ebf54c89c6f
#
_entry.id   da795e3b5931a8a839dc1ebf54c89c6f
#
_cell.length_a   1.000
_cell.length_b   1.000
_cell.length_c   1.000
_cell.angle_alpha   90.00
_cell.angle_beta   90.00
_cell.angle_gamma   90.00
#
_symmetry.space_group_name_H-M   'P 1'
#
loop_
_entity.id
_entity.type
_entity.pdbx_description
1 polymer ?
#
loop_
_entity_poly.entity_id
_entity_poly.type
_entity_poly.pdbx_seq_one_letter_code
_entity_poly.pdbx_strand_id
1 'polypeptide(L)'
;MHIVIAAAISLLGIYELVSAPMVMAVVVISALLAWLVVRREWRAVRRLARVIARWDGDPPYLTSLRLDRLTMLRDADVAALANGLHGFARRIADYTQRERNFTRDASHELRSPLTVIKMSVDMLGDEQGLSDFGERSVRRVRRAALEMEALVEALLVLAREPEPLGANECFLVNDVVRRELESARELVSGCPIELGFEESARFALTGSARGFSVLCWQLIRNACQQTDAGRVVVRVTPGMISVTGVADTAPGDATAAHPANEVDRHGFELAIAKRISDRFAWPLELQVLNDGTNVANIHFSNPLPPEAATTPRTHV
;
A
#
# COMPACT_ATOMS: atom_id res chain seq x y z
N MET A 1 1.62 -21.93 48.57
CA MET A 1 1.37 -21.22 49.83
C MET A 1 -0.09 -21.34 50.26
N HIS A 2 -1.10 -21.01 49.47
CA HIS A 2 -2.52 -21.11 49.82
C HIS A 2 -3.01 -22.52 50.17
N ILE A 3 -2.52 -23.55 49.47
CA ILE A 3 -2.85 -24.97 49.75
C ILE A 3 -2.35 -25.39 51.15
N VAL A 4 -1.16 -24.94 51.55
CA VAL A 4 -0.57 -25.24 52.84
C VAL A 4 -1.32 -24.54 53.96
N ILE A 5 -1.74 -23.30 53.77
CA ILE A 5 -2.56 -22.54 54.74
C ILE A 5 -3.96 -23.17 54.86
N ALA A 6 -4.59 -23.54 53.73
CA ALA A 6 -5.90 -24.21 53.75
C ALA A 6 -5.82 -25.59 54.43
N ALA A 7 -4.76 -26.37 54.19
CA ALA A 7 -4.53 -27.66 54.86
C ALA A 7 -4.27 -27.51 56.35
N ALA A 8 -3.47 -26.50 56.75
CA ALA A 8 -3.22 -26.21 58.19
C ALA A 8 -4.50 -25.78 58.92
N ILE A 9 -5.33 -24.94 58.29
CA ILE A 9 -6.62 -24.50 58.86
C ILE A 9 -7.62 -25.65 58.97
N SER A 10 -7.64 -26.55 57.94
CA SER A 10 -8.49 -27.76 58.00
C SER A 10 -8.04 -28.71 59.07
N LEU A 11 -6.75 -28.85 59.37
CA LEU A 11 -6.20 -29.65 60.42
C LEU A 11 -6.57 -29.09 61.84
N LEU A 12 -6.52 -27.75 61.98
CA LEU A 12 -6.95 -27.07 63.20
C LEU A 12 -8.48 -27.24 63.49
N GLY A 13 -9.31 -27.28 62.40
CA GLY A 13 -10.74 -27.52 62.50
C GLY A 13 -11.11 -28.92 62.98
N ILE A 14 -10.25 -29.95 62.76
CA ILE A 14 -10.43 -31.32 63.25
C ILE A 14 -10.26 -31.42 64.78
N TYR A 15 -9.52 -30.44 65.39
CA TYR A 15 -9.31 -30.41 66.83
C TYR A 15 -10.40 -29.67 67.65
N GLU A 16 -11.59 -29.40 67.07
CA GLU A 16 -12.69 -28.65 67.67
C GLU A 16 -12.35 -27.29 68.36
N LEU A 17 -11.14 -26.77 68.13
CA LEU A 17 -10.66 -25.48 68.64
C LEU A 17 -11.24 -24.25 67.92
N VAL A 18 -11.73 -24.42 66.67
CA VAL A 18 -12.24 -23.30 65.87
C VAL A 18 -13.61 -23.68 65.30
N SER A 19 -14.60 -22.80 65.42
CA SER A 19 -15.93 -23.02 64.85
C SER A 19 -15.93 -23.08 63.36
N ALA A 20 -16.65 -24.02 62.76
CA ALA A 20 -16.71 -24.21 61.27
C ALA A 20 -16.98 -22.93 60.48
N PRO A 21 -17.83 -21.98 60.89
CA PRO A 21 -18.06 -20.74 60.19
C PRO A 21 -16.82 -19.83 60.14
N MET A 22 -15.93 -19.88 61.14
CA MET A 22 -14.72 -19.09 61.20
C MET A 22 -13.67 -19.60 60.16
N VAL A 23 -13.55 -20.92 60.03
CA VAL A 23 -12.68 -21.55 59.00
C VAL A 23 -13.16 -21.17 57.61
N MET A 24 -14.46 -21.26 57.34
CA MET A 24 -15.03 -20.86 56.05
C MET A 24 -14.80 -19.38 55.75
N ALA A 25 -14.94 -18.50 56.72
CA ALA A 25 -14.68 -17.06 56.53
C ALA A 25 -13.22 -16.80 56.14
N VAL A 26 -12.23 -17.44 56.76
CA VAL A 26 -10.80 -17.30 56.46
C VAL A 26 -10.49 -17.83 55.06
N VAL A 27 -11.06 -18.97 54.66
CA VAL A 27 -10.87 -19.53 53.29
C VAL A 27 -11.45 -18.58 52.23
N VAL A 28 -12.67 -18.07 52.46
CA VAL A 28 -13.31 -17.12 51.52
C VAL A 28 -12.51 -15.83 51.41
N ILE A 29 -12.06 -15.27 52.55
CA ILE A 29 -11.24 -14.03 52.52
C ILE A 29 -9.91 -14.27 51.83
N SER A 30 -9.22 -15.39 52.07
CA SER A 30 -7.95 -15.71 51.43
C SER A 30 -8.11 -15.93 49.91
N ALA A 31 -9.18 -16.60 49.47
CA ALA A 31 -9.52 -16.78 48.07
C ALA A 31 -9.85 -15.44 47.37
N LEU A 32 -10.59 -14.57 48.06
CA LEU A 32 -10.91 -13.23 47.55
C LEU A 32 -9.65 -12.35 47.40
N LEU A 33 -8.77 -12.38 48.40
CA LEU A 33 -7.50 -11.67 48.35
C LEU A 33 -6.61 -12.19 47.20
N ALA A 34 -6.49 -13.51 47.07
CA ALA A 34 -5.76 -14.13 45.97
C ALA A 34 -6.33 -13.73 44.60
N TRP A 35 -7.67 -13.76 44.48
CA TRP A 35 -8.34 -13.33 43.25
C TRP A 35 -8.13 -11.84 42.95
N LEU A 36 -8.16 -10.97 43.94
CA LEU A 36 -7.88 -9.54 43.78
C LEU A 36 -6.44 -9.27 43.34
N VAL A 37 -5.44 -9.99 43.88
CA VAL A 37 -4.03 -9.88 43.50
C VAL A 37 -3.86 -10.33 42.06
N VAL A 38 -4.32 -11.52 41.68
CA VAL A 38 -4.26 -12.05 40.31
C VAL A 38 -4.97 -11.11 39.34
N ARG A 39 -6.17 -10.63 39.67
CA ARG A 39 -6.91 -9.69 38.82
C ARG A 39 -6.18 -8.37 38.61
N ARG A 40 -5.42 -7.91 39.61
CA ARG A 40 -4.63 -6.68 39.54
C ARG A 40 -3.44 -6.84 38.56
N GLU A 41 -2.72 -7.96 38.64
CA GLU A 41 -1.59 -8.27 37.73
C GLU A 41 -2.05 -8.46 36.27
N TRP A 42 -3.14 -9.17 36.05
CA TRP A 42 -3.72 -9.37 34.72
C TRP A 42 -4.23 -8.07 34.04
N ARG A 43 -4.46 -7.00 34.79
CA ARG A 43 -4.87 -5.72 34.23
C ARG A 43 -3.73 -5.08 33.38
N ALA A 44 -2.49 -5.22 33.81
CA ALA A 44 -1.33 -4.69 33.12
C ALA A 44 -1.12 -5.42 31.78
N VAL A 45 -1.16 -6.75 31.81
CA VAL A 45 -1.03 -7.60 30.60
C VAL A 45 -2.17 -7.31 29.59
N ARG A 46 -3.41 -7.16 30.06
CA ARG A 46 -4.55 -6.83 29.20
C ARG A 46 -4.47 -5.42 28.61
N ARG A 47 -3.84 -4.46 29.28
CA ARG A 47 -3.59 -3.12 28.70
C ARG A 47 -2.54 -3.21 27.60
N LEU A 48 -1.45 -3.93 27.83
CA LEU A 48 -0.39 -4.14 26.84
C LEU A 48 -0.94 -4.87 25.60
N ALA A 49 -1.70 -5.96 25.80
CA ALA A 49 -2.32 -6.70 24.71
C ALA A 49 -3.28 -5.82 23.87
N ARG A 50 -4.04 -4.90 24.48
CA ARG A 50 -4.93 -3.99 23.74
C ARG A 50 -4.17 -2.93 22.95
N VAL A 51 -3.02 -2.48 23.42
CA VAL A 51 -2.17 -1.54 22.69
C VAL A 51 -1.57 -2.23 21.48
N ILE A 52 -1.08 -3.45 21.64
CA ILE A 52 -0.53 -4.26 20.54
C ILE A 52 -1.62 -4.58 19.50
N ALA A 53 -2.82 -4.97 19.94
CA ALA A 53 -3.93 -5.31 19.05
C ALA A 53 -4.47 -4.12 18.23
N ARG A 54 -4.15 -2.88 18.62
CA ARG A 54 -4.50 -1.65 17.91
C ARG A 54 -3.34 -1.08 17.09
N TRP A 55 -2.19 -1.73 17.17
CA TRP A 55 -1.01 -1.27 16.43
C TRP A 55 -1.13 -1.66 14.95
N ASP A 56 -1.31 -0.67 14.11
CA ASP A 56 -1.44 -0.79 12.66
C ASP A 56 -0.10 -0.53 11.94
N GLY A 57 1.03 -0.75 12.64
CA GLY A 57 2.37 -0.61 12.07
C GLY A 57 2.94 0.82 12.06
N ASP A 58 2.20 1.81 12.49
CA ASP A 58 2.61 3.22 12.42
C ASP A 58 3.48 3.65 13.61
N PRO A 59 4.68 4.24 13.38
CA PRO A 59 5.64 4.59 14.43
C PRO A 59 5.17 5.64 15.46
N PRO A 60 4.26 6.60 15.16
CA PRO A 60 3.85 7.63 16.14
C PRO A 60 3.14 7.09 17.38
N TYR A 61 2.49 5.93 17.29
CA TYR A 61 1.81 5.33 18.44
C TYR A 61 2.75 4.75 19.50
N LEU A 62 4.03 4.52 19.16
CA LEU A 62 5.03 4.04 20.11
C LEU A 62 5.51 5.11 21.08
N THR A 63 5.50 6.38 20.67
CA THR A 63 5.82 7.52 21.56
C THR A 63 4.70 7.80 22.57
N SER A 64 3.46 7.40 22.29
CA SER A 64 2.34 7.50 23.22
C SER A 64 2.32 6.39 24.29
N LEU A 65 3.10 5.32 24.09
CA LEU A 65 3.50 4.36 25.12
C LEU A 65 4.53 5.05 26.05
N ARG A 66 4.10 6.11 26.76
CA ARG A 66 4.93 6.71 27.81
C ARG A 66 5.21 5.63 28.85
N LEU A 67 6.40 5.05 28.75
CA LEU A 67 6.94 4.08 29.70
C LEU A 67 6.84 4.59 31.14
N ASP A 68 6.88 5.92 31.34
CA ASP A 68 6.75 6.59 32.63
C ASP A 68 5.48 6.19 33.42
N ARG A 69 4.40 5.80 32.72
CA ARG A 69 3.18 5.28 33.39
C ARG A 69 3.18 3.76 33.59
N LEU A 70 4.06 3.02 32.90
CA LEU A 70 4.21 1.57 33.04
C LEU A 70 5.27 1.20 34.10
N THR A 71 6.24 2.07 34.36
CA THR A 71 7.27 1.89 35.42
C THR A 71 6.69 1.94 36.84
N MET A 72 5.44 2.37 37.01
CA MET A 72 4.70 2.21 38.27
C MET A 72 4.20 0.78 38.51
N LEU A 73 4.42 -0.17 37.59
CA LEU A 73 4.12 -1.58 37.77
C LEU A 73 5.23 -2.20 38.62
N ARG A 74 4.88 -2.67 39.81
CA ARG A 74 5.74 -3.36 40.75
C ARG A 74 6.27 -4.71 40.26
N ASP A 75 5.90 -5.10 39.04
CA ASP A 75 6.23 -6.39 38.44
C ASP A 75 7.36 -6.20 37.43
N ALA A 76 8.58 -6.59 37.80
CA ALA A 76 9.78 -6.50 37.00
C ALA A 76 9.65 -7.24 35.65
N ASP A 77 8.90 -8.34 35.63
CA ASP A 77 8.71 -9.16 34.44
C ASP A 77 7.83 -8.46 33.39
N VAL A 78 6.77 -7.78 33.82
CA VAL A 78 5.89 -6.99 32.93
C VAL A 78 6.63 -5.77 32.39
N ALA A 79 7.47 -5.13 33.21
CA ALA A 79 8.31 -4.02 32.75
C ALA A 79 9.38 -4.49 31.73
N ALA A 80 10.01 -5.64 31.98
CA ALA A 80 10.97 -6.24 31.04
C ALA A 80 10.31 -6.59 29.70
N LEU A 81 9.11 -7.19 29.72
CA LEU A 81 8.33 -7.49 28.52
C LEU A 81 7.95 -6.22 27.74
N ALA A 82 7.48 -5.19 28.44
CA ALA A 82 7.14 -3.91 27.80
C ALA A 82 8.36 -3.23 27.15
N ASN A 83 9.52 -3.26 27.85
CA ASN A 83 10.78 -2.73 27.30
C ASN A 83 11.29 -3.55 26.10
N GLY A 84 11.18 -4.88 26.17
CA GLY A 84 11.55 -5.78 25.05
C GLY A 84 10.68 -5.51 23.82
N LEU A 85 9.37 -5.36 24.00
CA LEU A 85 8.44 -5.06 22.94
C LEU A 85 8.66 -3.68 22.34
N HIS A 86 8.89 -2.66 23.18
CA HIS A 86 9.24 -1.31 22.71
C HIS A 86 10.55 -1.32 21.89
N GLY A 87 11.57 -2.02 22.37
CA GLY A 87 12.84 -2.17 21.66
C GLY A 87 12.68 -2.92 20.32
N PHE A 88 11.79 -3.89 20.24
CA PHE A 88 11.46 -4.61 19.01
C PHE A 88 10.71 -3.70 18.02
N ALA A 89 9.68 -3.02 18.47
CA ALA A 89 8.90 -2.09 17.66
C ALA A 89 9.78 -0.95 17.10
N ARG A 90 10.70 -0.40 17.92
CA ARG A 90 11.66 0.60 17.47
C ARG A 90 12.59 0.05 16.39
N ARG A 91 13.10 -1.18 16.53
CA ARG A 91 13.94 -1.80 15.50
C ARG A 91 13.20 -2.01 14.18
N ILE A 92 11.92 -2.40 14.23
CA ILE A 92 11.09 -2.50 13.02
C ILE A 92 10.93 -1.13 12.37
N ALA A 93 10.58 -0.10 13.15
CA ALA A 93 10.44 1.27 12.65
C ALA A 93 11.74 1.79 12.01
N ASP A 94 12.89 1.59 12.69
CA ASP A 94 14.21 1.99 12.19
C ASP A 94 14.60 1.20 10.92
N TYR A 95 14.20 -0.08 10.81
CA TYR A 95 14.44 -0.88 9.61
C TYR A 95 13.59 -0.39 8.44
N THR A 96 12.29 -0.20 8.65
CA THR A 96 11.37 0.31 7.64
C THR A 96 11.77 1.71 7.16
N GLN A 97 12.21 2.57 8.08
CA GLN A 97 12.67 3.91 7.72
C GLN A 97 13.96 3.88 6.89
N ARG A 98 14.89 2.98 7.20
CA ARG A 98 16.12 2.79 6.40
C ARG A 98 15.81 2.26 5.01
N GLU A 99 14.90 1.30 4.89
CA GLU A 99 14.44 0.77 3.60
C GLU A 99 13.81 1.85 2.73
N ARG A 100 12.95 2.69 3.33
CA ARG A 100 12.31 3.85 2.64
C ARG A 100 13.33 4.87 2.19
N ASN A 101 14.28 5.24 3.05
CA ASN A 101 15.33 6.18 2.70
C ASN A 101 16.21 5.63 1.57
N PHE A 102 16.62 4.36 1.66
CA PHE A 102 17.37 3.69 0.61
C PHE A 102 16.63 3.71 -0.73
N THR A 103 15.33 3.38 -0.74
CA THR A 103 14.52 3.41 -1.98
C THR A 103 14.40 4.83 -2.54
N ARG A 104 14.25 5.84 -1.68
CA ARG A 104 14.21 7.25 -2.09
C ARG A 104 15.53 7.68 -2.71
N ASP A 105 16.64 7.41 -2.02
CA ASP A 105 17.98 7.82 -2.45
C ASP A 105 18.36 7.11 -3.76
N ALA A 106 18.15 5.79 -3.83
CA ALA A 106 18.35 5.01 -5.06
C ALA A 106 17.53 5.56 -6.24
N SER A 107 16.27 5.96 -5.99
CA SER A 107 15.42 6.51 -7.05
C SER A 107 15.88 7.89 -7.52
N HIS A 108 16.42 8.74 -6.63
CA HIS A 108 17.02 10.01 -7.01
C HIS A 108 18.30 9.79 -7.82
N GLU A 109 19.16 8.87 -7.40
CA GLU A 109 20.41 8.53 -8.10
C GLU A 109 20.15 7.87 -9.46
N LEU A 110 19.05 7.11 -9.62
CA LEU A 110 18.67 6.52 -10.91
C LEU A 110 18.04 7.51 -11.88
N ARG A 111 17.34 8.54 -11.39
CA ARG A 111 16.67 9.52 -12.25
C ARG A 111 17.66 10.33 -13.08
N SER A 112 18.80 10.72 -12.51
CA SER A 112 19.82 11.52 -13.19
C SER A 112 20.40 10.80 -14.43
N PRO A 113 20.97 9.59 -14.33
CA PRO A 113 21.48 8.87 -15.51
C PRO A 113 20.37 8.55 -16.53
N LEU A 114 19.16 8.27 -16.05
CA LEU A 114 18.02 7.98 -16.90
C LEU A 114 17.63 9.21 -17.75
N THR A 115 17.64 10.39 -17.15
CA THR A 115 17.42 11.66 -17.87
C THR A 115 18.46 11.87 -18.94
N VAL A 116 19.74 11.58 -18.65
CA VAL A 116 20.83 11.68 -19.64
C VAL A 116 20.62 10.70 -20.80
N ILE A 117 20.26 9.44 -20.50
CA ILE A 117 19.97 8.44 -21.54
C ILE A 117 18.82 8.91 -22.42
N LYS A 118 17.72 9.39 -21.81
CA LYS A 118 16.54 9.89 -22.53
C LYS A 118 16.91 11.06 -23.47
N MET A 119 17.58 12.08 -22.94
CA MET A 119 18.04 13.21 -23.75
C MET A 119 18.95 12.78 -24.91
N SER A 120 19.87 11.86 -24.67
CA SER A 120 20.79 11.36 -25.73
C SER A 120 20.03 10.60 -26.82
N VAL A 121 19.04 9.80 -26.42
CA VAL A 121 18.18 9.05 -27.36
C VAL A 121 17.26 9.98 -28.16
N ASP A 122 16.75 11.03 -27.53
CA ASP A 122 15.93 12.05 -28.18
C ASP A 122 16.77 12.80 -29.25
N MET A 123 17.99 13.24 -28.88
CA MET A 123 18.92 13.88 -29.83
C MET A 123 19.28 12.97 -31.01
N LEU A 124 19.54 11.68 -30.76
CA LEU A 124 19.80 10.71 -31.81
C LEU A 124 18.57 10.47 -32.69
N GLY A 125 17.37 10.52 -32.15
CA GLY A 125 16.11 10.37 -32.87
C GLY A 125 15.83 11.55 -33.84
N ASP A 126 16.32 12.73 -33.48
CA ASP A 126 16.18 13.94 -34.28
C ASP A 126 17.27 14.07 -35.40
N GLU A 127 18.30 13.19 -35.39
CA GLU A 127 19.37 13.20 -36.37
C GLU A 127 18.87 12.68 -37.70
N GLN A 128 19.10 13.48 -38.77
CA GLN A 128 18.74 13.10 -40.17
C GLN A 128 19.74 12.08 -40.71
N GLY A 129 19.25 10.96 -41.25
CA GLY A 129 20.06 9.97 -41.95
C GLY A 129 20.34 8.69 -41.15
N LEU A 130 19.61 8.43 -40.10
CA LEU A 130 19.60 7.12 -39.46
C LEU A 130 19.10 6.04 -40.43
N SER A 131 19.78 4.90 -40.45
CA SER A 131 19.26 3.72 -41.16
C SER A 131 17.99 3.20 -40.45
N ASP A 132 17.16 2.43 -41.14
CA ASP A 132 15.99 1.75 -40.58
C ASP A 132 16.34 0.93 -39.30
N PHE A 133 17.53 0.35 -39.24
CA PHE A 133 18.05 -0.34 -38.10
C PHE A 133 18.35 0.64 -36.94
N GLY A 134 18.99 1.79 -37.27
CA GLY A 134 19.28 2.87 -36.32
C GLY A 134 18.03 3.41 -35.69
N GLU A 135 17.02 3.74 -36.47
CA GLU A 135 15.73 4.22 -35.97
C GLU A 135 15.01 3.19 -35.06
N ARG A 136 15.00 1.90 -35.45
CA ARG A 136 14.43 0.85 -34.61
C ARG A 136 15.20 0.72 -33.29
N SER A 137 16.51 0.88 -33.31
CA SER A 137 17.35 0.79 -32.10
C SER A 137 17.09 1.96 -31.15
N VAL A 138 17.04 3.19 -31.70
CA VAL A 138 16.71 4.40 -30.94
C VAL A 138 15.32 4.28 -30.30
N ARG A 139 14.32 3.88 -31.07
CA ARG A 139 12.96 3.63 -30.51
C ARG A 139 12.95 2.59 -29.40
N ARG A 140 13.75 1.52 -29.50
CA ARG A 140 13.86 0.49 -28.45
C ARG A 140 14.50 1.04 -27.19
N VAL A 141 15.59 1.81 -27.29
CA VAL A 141 16.26 2.41 -26.12
C VAL A 141 15.36 3.45 -25.47
N ARG A 142 14.66 4.28 -26.26
CA ARG A 142 13.69 5.25 -25.76
C ARG A 142 12.59 4.56 -24.93
N ARG A 143 12.02 3.47 -25.46
CA ARG A 143 11.00 2.70 -24.75
C ARG A 143 11.54 2.14 -23.43
N ALA A 144 12.72 1.53 -23.42
CA ALA A 144 13.35 1.01 -22.22
C ALA A 144 13.64 2.11 -21.16
N ALA A 145 14.05 3.30 -21.60
CA ALA A 145 14.28 4.44 -20.72
C ALA A 145 12.97 4.92 -20.07
N LEU A 146 11.88 5.03 -20.82
CA LEU A 146 10.56 5.37 -20.28
C LEU A 146 10.04 4.31 -19.32
N GLU A 147 10.32 3.04 -19.58
CA GLU A 147 10.00 1.93 -18.70
C GLU A 147 10.72 2.04 -17.34
N MET A 148 12.00 2.31 -17.36
CA MET A 148 12.78 2.51 -16.14
C MET A 148 12.31 3.74 -15.36
N GLU A 149 11.98 4.84 -16.03
CA GLU A 149 11.46 6.06 -15.40
C GLU A 149 10.15 5.77 -14.64
N ALA A 150 9.23 5.05 -15.28
CA ALA A 150 7.96 4.65 -14.67
C ALA A 150 8.13 3.73 -13.45
N LEU A 151 9.10 2.80 -13.50
CA LEU A 151 9.43 1.93 -12.37
C LEU A 151 10.03 2.69 -11.20
N VAL A 152 10.98 3.60 -11.47
CA VAL A 152 11.58 4.46 -10.44
C VAL A 152 10.52 5.33 -9.78
N GLU A 153 9.61 5.91 -10.56
CA GLU A 153 8.50 6.72 -10.05
C GLU A 153 7.54 5.90 -9.16
N ALA A 154 7.19 4.70 -9.59
CA ALA A 154 6.34 3.79 -8.83
C ALA A 154 6.99 3.40 -7.49
N LEU A 155 8.30 3.10 -7.48
CA LEU A 155 9.04 2.82 -6.26
C LEU A 155 9.06 4.01 -5.30
N LEU A 156 9.21 5.24 -5.83
CA LEU A 156 9.14 6.47 -5.03
C LEU A 156 7.76 6.67 -4.39
N VAL A 157 6.69 6.42 -5.15
CA VAL A 157 5.32 6.49 -4.62
C VAL A 157 5.12 5.49 -3.50
N LEU A 158 5.63 4.27 -3.65
CA LEU A 158 5.52 3.22 -2.63
C LEU A 158 6.42 3.45 -1.40
N ALA A 159 7.55 4.12 -1.56
CA ALA A 159 8.49 4.40 -0.48
C ALA A 159 8.11 5.63 0.37
N ARG A 160 7.25 6.54 -0.13
CA ARG A 160 6.80 7.70 0.64
C ARG A 160 5.98 7.27 1.85
N GLU A 161 6.10 8.00 2.95
CA GLU A 161 5.16 7.86 4.06
C GLU A 161 3.73 8.23 3.62
N PRO A 162 2.70 7.59 4.20
CA PRO A 162 1.35 8.12 4.08
C PRO A 162 1.39 9.57 4.55
N GLU A 163 1.01 10.49 3.69
CA GLU A 163 0.94 11.90 4.10
C GLU A 163 -0.05 12.02 5.26
N PRO A 164 0.26 12.84 6.29
CA PRO A 164 -0.68 13.08 7.39
C PRO A 164 -2.05 13.48 6.80
N LEU A 165 -3.13 13.06 7.44
CA LEU A 165 -4.54 13.26 7.03
C LEU A 165 -4.94 14.71 6.61
N GLY A 166 -4.02 15.68 6.70
CA GLY A 166 -4.19 17.07 6.28
C GLY A 166 -3.58 17.44 4.92
N ALA A 167 -2.73 16.59 4.34
CA ALA A 167 -2.01 16.86 3.09
C ALA A 167 -2.67 16.23 1.85
N ASN A 168 -3.86 15.65 1.99
CA ASN A 168 -4.61 15.10 0.87
C ASN A 168 -5.09 16.23 -0.04
N GLU A 169 -4.54 16.28 -1.25
CA GLU A 169 -4.98 17.18 -2.31
C GLU A 169 -6.32 16.70 -2.87
N CYS A 170 -7.19 17.65 -3.21
CA CYS A 170 -8.38 17.36 -4.01
C CYS A 170 -8.02 17.57 -5.47
N PHE A 171 -8.16 16.54 -6.30
CA PHE A 171 -7.80 16.59 -7.72
C PHE A 171 -8.89 16.00 -8.61
N LEU A 172 -8.99 16.52 -9.84
CA LEU A 172 -9.88 16.00 -10.86
C LEU A 172 -9.29 14.74 -11.50
N VAL A 173 -10.02 13.64 -11.41
CA VAL A 173 -9.64 12.34 -11.96
C VAL A 173 -9.45 12.43 -13.48
N ASN A 174 -10.39 13.05 -14.16
CA ASN A 174 -10.41 13.21 -15.62
C ASN A 174 -9.17 13.94 -16.16
N ASP A 175 -8.71 14.97 -15.45
CA ASP A 175 -7.55 15.75 -15.88
C ASP A 175 -6.24 14.96 -15.73
N VAL A 176 -6.14 14.12 -14.68
CA VAL A 176 -5.00 13.21 -14.53
C VAL A 176 -5.01 12.14 -15.62
N VAL A 177 -6.14 11.47 -15.84
CA VAL A 177 -6.27 10.44 -16.89
C VAL A 177 -5.92 11.00 -18.28
N ARG A 178 -6.40 12.21 -18.60
CA ARG A 178 -6.12 12.86 -19.89
C ARG A 178 -4.62 13.10 -20.08
N ARG A 179 -3.93 13.57 -19.04
CA ARG A 179 -2.47 13.79 -19.07
C ARG A 179 -1.71 12.49 -19.27
N GLU A 180 -2.10 11.43 -18.58
CA GLU A 180 -1.44 10.13 -18.72
C GLU A 180 -1.69 9.51 -20.11
N LEU A 181 -2.87 9.71 -20.68
CA LEU A 181 -3.15 9.29 -22.06
C LEU A 181 -2.34 10.06 -23.09
N GLU A 182 -2.09 11.35 -22.88
CA GLU A 182 -1.20 12.14 -23.76
C GLU A 182 0.23 11.61 -23.71
N SER A 183 0.74 11.31 -22.51
CA SER A 183 2.06 10.67 -22.35
C SER A 183 2.10 9.28 -22.99
N ALA A 184 1.01 8.52 -22.91
CA ALA A 184 0.93 7.20 -23.53
C ALA A 184 0.90 7.27 -25.07
N ARG A 185 0.40 8.36 -25.71
CA ARG A 185 0.46 8.56 -27.16
C ARG A 185 1.90 8.57 -27.69
N GLU A 186 2.82 9.15 -26.91
CA GLU A 186 4.23 9.11 -27.28
C GLU A 186 4.79 7.69 -27.25
N LEU A 187 4.36 6.87 -26.27
CA LEU A 187 4.78 5.48 -26.13
C LEU A 187 4.34 4.60 -27.29
N VAL A 188 3.09 4.78 -27.78
CA VAL A 188 2.51 3.99 -28.87
C VAL A 188 2.77 4.62 -30.25
N SER A 189 3.53 5.70 -30.33
CA SER A 189 3.89 6.34 -31.60
C SER A 189 4.59 5.34 -32.52
N GLY A 190 4.00 5.11 -33.70
CA GLY A 190 4.46 4.11 -34.67
C GLY A 190 4.03 2.67 -34.37
N CYS A 191 3.15 2.44 -33.41
CA CYS A 191 2.45 1.17 -33.18
C CYS A 191 1.02 1.25 -33.74
N PRO A 192 0.42 0.15 -34.20
CA PRO A 192 -0.97 0.12 -34.68
C PRO A 192 -1.98 0.08 -33.53
N ILE A 193 -1.84 1.01 -32.59
CA ILE A 193 -2.69 1.11 -31.37
C ILE A 193 -3.36 2.48 -31.36
N GLU A 194 -4.68 2.49 -31.27
CA GLU A 194 -5.48 3.70 -31.07
C GLU A 194 -5.78 3.90 -29.59
N LEU A 195 -5.48 5.09 -29.03
CA LEU A 195 -5.83 5.45 -27.66
C LEU A 195 -7.12 6.26 -27.63
N GLY A 196 -8.16 5.71 -26.97
CA GLY A 196 -9.45 6.31 -26.76
C GLY A 196 -9.66 6.80 -25.33
N PHE A 197 -10.37 7.91 -25.17
CA PHE A 197 -10.83 8.42 -23.89
C PHE A 197 -12.36 8.62 -23.92
N GLU A 198 -13.06 7.93 -23.02
CA GLU A 198 -14.52 8.03 -22.88
C GLU A 198 -14.86 8.65 -21.52
N GLU A 199 -15.37 9.86 -21.56
CA GLU A 199 -15.69 10.66 -20.39
C GLU A 199 -17.20 10.65 -20.15
N SER A 200 -17.71 9.61 -19.45
CA SER A 200 -19.15 9.49 -19.09
C SER A 200 -19.49 10.18 -17.77
N ALA A 201 -18.48 10.47 -16.94
CA ALA A 201 -18.61 11.21 -15.70
C ALA A 201 -17.38 12.08 -15.43
N ARG A 202 -17.59 13.10 -14.59
CA ARG A 202 -16.52 13.94 -14.07
C ARG A 202 -16.58 13.95 -12.56
N PHE A 203 -15.49 13.65 -11.86
CA PHE A 203 -15.45 13.65 -10.41
C PHE A 203 -14.04 13.94 -9.89
N ALA A 204 -13.99 14.37 -8.63
CA ALA A 204 -12.75 14.62 -7.91
C ALA A 204 -12.50 13.54 -6.84
N LEU A 205 -11.24 13.36 -6.48
CA LEU A 205 -10.81 12.51 -5.37
C LEU A 205 -9.97 13.31 -4.39
N THR A 206 -10.03 12.90 -3.12
CA THR A 206 -9.10 13.38 -2.10
C THR A 206 -8.02 12.33 -1.90
N GLY A 207 -6.75 12.72 -2.07
CA GLY A 207 -5.63 11.80 -1.93
C GLY A 207 -4.39 12.28 -2.64
N SER A 208 -3.50 11.35 -3.01
CA SER A 208 -2.28 11.65 -3.75
C SER A 208 -2.55 11.66 -5.25
N ALA A 209 -2.61 12.85 -5.87
CA ALA A 209 -2.73 12.99 -7.32
C ALA A 209 -1.58 12.27 -8.05
N ARG A 210 -0.36 12.31 -7.47
CA ARG A 210 0.80 11.63 -8.01
C ARG A 210 0.67 10.10 -7.92
N GLY A 211 0.19 9.56 -6.78
CA GLY A 211 -0.06 8.13 -6.64
C GLY A 211 -1.09 7.63 -7.65
N PHE A 212 -2.13 8.42 -7.88
CA PHE A 212 -3.15 8.14 -8.87
C PHE A 212 -2.62 8.20 -10.31
N SER A 213 -1.81 9.21 -10.64
CA SER A 213 -1.11 9.35 -11.93
C SER A 213 -0.27 8.11 -12.24
N VAL A 214 0.58 7.67 -11.30
CA VAL A 214 1.41 6.46 -11.47
C VAL A 214 0.56 5.21 -11.65
N LEU A 215 -0.54 5.06 -10.91
CA LEU A 215 -1.46 3.92 -11.06
C LEU A 215 -2.09 3.91 -12.45
N CYS A 216 -2.64 5.03 -12.90
CA CYS A 216 -3.22 5.17 -14.25
C CYS A 216 -2.18 4.86 -15.33
N TRP A 217 -0.99 5.41 -15.22
CA TRP A 217 0.10 5.16 -16.16
C TRP A 217 0.43 3.67 -16.27
N GLN A 218 0.59 2.97 -15.14
CA GLN A 218 0.89 1.54 -15.14
C GLN A 218 -0.20 0.72 -15.83
N LEU A 219 -1.47 1.05 -15.61
CA LEU A 219 -2.59 0.33 -16.23
C LEU A 219 -2.71 0.62 -17.73
N ILE A 220 -2.59 1.89 -18.14
CA ILE A 220 -2.64 2.28 -19.56
C ILE A 220 -1.49 1.63 -20.31
N ARG A 221 -0.30 1.70 -19.76
CA ARG A 221 0.89 1.10 -20.35
C ARG A 221 0.77 -0.41 -20.46
N ASN A 222 0.32 -1.09 -19.41
CA ASN A 222 0.08 -2.53 -19.45
C ASN A 222 -0.94 -2.90 -20.53
N ALA A 223 -2.03 -2.15 -20.67
CA ALA A 223 -3.00 -2.38 -21.73
C ALA A 223 -2.40 -2.18 -23.13
N CYS A 224 -1.56 -1.14 -23.33
CA CYS A 224 -0.86 -0.92 -24.60
C CYS A 224 0.14 -2.02 -24.94
N GLN A 225 0.81 -2.59 -23.94
CA GLN A 225 1.78 -3.67 -24.14
C GLN A 225 1.11 -5.02 -24.47
N GLN A 226 -0.11 -5.23 -23.98
CA GLN A 226 -0.90 -6.44 -24.24
C GLN A 226 -1.70 -6.35 -25.55
N THR A 227 -1.75 -5.20 -26.17
CA THR A 227 -2.47 -4.96 -27.44
C THR A 227 -1.45 -4.79 -28.55
N ASP A 228 -1.26 -5.82 -29.40
CA ASP A 228 -0.32 -5.75 -30.52
C ASP A 228 -0.82 -4.80 -31.61
N ALA A 229 -2.11 -4.87 -31.93
CA ALA A 229 -2.83 -3.98 -32.83
C ALA A 229 -4.29 -3.86 -32.38
N GLY A 230 -4.85 -2.66 -32.39
CA GLY A 230 -6.22 -2.44 -31.97
C GLY A 230 -6.41 -1.15 -31.18
N ARG A 231 -7.25 -1.19 -30.16
CA ARG A 231 -7.65 -0.01 -29.41
C ARG A 231 -7.51 -0.20 -27.91
N VAL A 232 -6.89 0.78 -27.22
CA VAL A 232 -6.90 0.89 -25.77
C VAL A 232 -7.82 2.04 -25.36
N VAL A 233 -8.84 1.76 -24.59
CA VAL A 233 -9.86 2.74 -24.17
C VAL A 233 -9.79 2.91 -22.65
N VAL A 234 -9.66 4.16 -22.21
CA VAL A 234 -9.85 4.53 -20.81
C VAL A 234 -11.22 5.19 -20.68
N ARG A 235 -12.07 4.58 -19.86
CA ARG A 235 -13.43 5.07 -19.60
C ARG A 235 -13.57 5.54 -18.17
N VAL A 236 -14.08 6.75 -17.98
CA VAL A 236 -14.40 7.33 -16.66
C VAL A 236 -15.91 7.33 -16.47
N THR A 237 -16.38 6.56 -15.50
CA THR A 237 -17.79 6.48 -15.09
C THR A 237 -17.95 6.97 -13.64
N PRO A 238 -19.17 7.17 -13.10
CA PRO A 238 -19.34 7.62 -11.73
C PRO A 238 -18.63 6.69 -10.73
N GLY A 239 -17.59 7.18 -10.07
CA GLY A 239 -16.84 6.43 -9.05
C GLY A 239 -16.00 5.26 -9.57
N MET A 240 -15.76 5.14 -10.87
CA MET A 240 -14.97 4.05 -11.44
C MET A 240 -14.19 4.51 -12.68
N ILE A 241 -13.01 3.94 -12.84
CA ILE A 241 -12.22 4.03 -14.08
C ILE A 241 -11.98 2.62 -14.60
N SER A 242 -12.17 2.46 -15.91
CA SER A 242 -11.90 1.22 -16.63
C SER A 242 -10.86 1.45 -17.71
N VAL A 243 -9.82 0.61 -17.74
CA VAL A 243 -8.83 0.57 -18.82
C VAL A 243 -9.02 -0.75 -19.57
N THR A 244 -9.30 -0.68 -20.86
CA THR A 244 -9.64 -1.84 -21.68
C THR A 244 -8.75 -1.86 -22.92
N GLY A 245 -8.08 -2.99 -23.17
CA GLY A 245 -7.33 -3.22 -24.41
C GLY A 245 -8.09 -4.19 -25.30
N VAL A 246 -8.52 -3.75 -26.48
CA VAL A 246 -9.26 -4.55 -27.48
C VAL A 246 -8.33 -4.77 -28.68
N ALA A 247 -8.02 -6.03 -28.96
CA ALA A 247 -7.23 -6.39 -30.14
C ALA A 247 -8.12 -6.47 -31.39
N ASP A 248 -7.60 -6.01 -32.53
CA ASP A 248 -8.30 -6.06 -33.83
C ASP A 248 -8.26 -7.47 -34.47
N THR A 249 -7.65 -8.46 -33.81
CA THR A 249 -7.58 -9.85 -34.32
C THR A 249 -8.90 -10.54 -34.17
N ALA A 250 -9.39 -11.09 -35.32
CA ALA A 250 -10.57 -11.96 -35.35
C ALA A 250 -10.40 -13.15 -34.39
N PRO A 251 -11.49 -13.59 -33.71
CA PRO A 251 -11.43 -14.73 -32.78
C PRO A 251 -11.15 -16.02 -33.57
N GLY A 252 -9.90 -16.38 -33.73
CA GLY A 252 -9.47 -17.57 -34.48
C GLY A 252 -7.96 -17.80 -34.55
N ASP A 253 -7.15 -16.79 -34.37
CA ASP A 253 -5.68 -16.87 -34.52
C ASP A 253 -4.90 -16.76 -33.19
N ALA A 254 -5.54 -17.09 -32.08
CA ALA A 254 -4.93 -17.02 -30.74
C ALA A 254 -3.92 -18.15 -30.45
N THR A 255 -3.15 -18.60 -31.45
CA THR A 255 -2.10 -19.64 -31.31
C THR A 255 -0.68 -19.15 -31.49
N ALA A 256 -0.43 -17.84 -31.49
CA ALA A 256 0.93 -17.33 -31.33
C ALA A 256 1.21 -17.16 -29.82
N ALA A 257 1.60 -18.28 -29.19
CA ALA A 257 2.08 -18.27 -27.82
C ALA A 257 3.23 -17.26 -27.69
N HIS A 258 3.01 -16.17 -26.97
CA HIS A 258 4.08 -15.27 -26.54
C HIS A 258 5.08 -16.07 -25.71
N PRO A 259 6.39 -15.92 -25.94
CA PRO A 259 7.40 -16.68 -25.20
C PRO A 259 7.30 -16.38 -23.71
N ALA A 260 7.46 -17.42 -22.89
CA ALA A 260 7.31 -17.41 -21.41
C ALA A 260 8.05 -16.27 -20.66
N ASN A 261 9.02 -15.60 -21.30
CA ASN A 261 9.72 -14.45 -20.75
C ASN A 261 8.91 -13.12 -20.72
N GLU A 262 7.78 -13.03 -21.44
CA GLU A 262 6.92 -11.85 -21.40
C GLU A 262 5.89 -11.91 -20.27
N VAL A 263 5.47 -13.09 -19.88
CA VAL A 263 4.53 -13.30 -18.75
C VAL A 263 5.12 -12.77 -17.44
N ASP A 264 6.44 -12.90 -17.21
CA ASP A 264 7.10 -12.39 -16.01
C ASP A 264 7.19 -10.85 -15.96
N ARG A 265 7.29 -10.17 -17.10
CA ARG A 265 7.31 -8.69 -17.15
C ARG A 265 5.95 -8.10 -16.82
N HIS A 266 4.88 -8.65 -17.39
CA HIS A 266 3.52 -8.18 -17.16
C HIS A 266 3.05 -8.42 -15.71
N GLY A 267 3.53 -9.48 -15.07
CA GLY A 267 3.28 -9.77 -13.65
C GLY A 267 3.83 -8.68 -12.71
N PHE A 268 4.98 -8.10 -13.04
CA PHE A 268 5.62 -7.10 -12.19
C PHE A 268 4.91 -5.73 -12.24
N GLU A 269 4.48 -5.26 -13.40
CA GLU A 269 3.76 -3.99 -13.57
C GLU A 269 2.40 -4.01 -12.87
N LEU A 270 1.66 -5.09 -13.05
CA LEU A 270 0.38 -5.30 -12.36
C LEU A 270 0.57 -5.47 -10.84
N ALA A 271 1.65 -6.10 -10.40
CA ALA A 271 1.98 -6.20 -8.98
C ALA A 271 2.24 -4.83 -8.36
N ILE A 272 2.93 -3.92 -9.09
CA ILE A 272 3.13 -2.54 -8.67
C ILE A 272 1.78 -1.79 -8.63
N ALA A 273 0.98 -1.89 -9.68
CA ALA A 273 -0.34 -1.26 -9.75
C ALA A 273 -1.22 -1.71 -8.58
N LYS A 274 -1.23 -3.01 -8.28
CA LYS A 274 -1.95 -3.56 -7.14
C LYS A 274 -1.44 -3.02 -5.81
N ARG A 275 -0.12 -2.94 -5.64
CA ARG A 275 0.48 -2.42 -4.40
C ARG A 275 0.19 -0.94 -4.18
N ILE A 276 0.11 -0.14 -5.24
CA ILE A 276 -0.33 1.26 -5.18
C ILE A 276 -1.83 1.33 -4.84
N SER A 277 -2.65 0.53 -5.50
CA SER A 277 -4.08 0.39 -5.24
C SER A 277 -4.37 0.04 -3.76
N ASP A 278 -3.71 -0.97 -3.22
CA ASP A 278 -3.84 -1.39 -1.82
C ASP A 278 -3.40 -0.28 -0.85
N ARG A 279 -2.31 0.43 -1.19
CA ARG A 279 -1.77 1.52 -0.37
C ARG A 279 -2.73 2.69 -0.22
N PHE A 280 -3.42 3.06 -1.29
CA PHE A 280 -4.33 4.22 -1.30
C PHE A 280 -5.80 3.82 -1.11
N ALA A 281 -6.08 2.55 -0.84
CA ALA A 281 -7.43 2.01 -0.71
C ALA A 281 -8.30 2.31 -1.94
N TRP A 282 -7.75 2.15 -3.15
CA TRP A 282 -8.43 2.22 -4.43
C TRP A 282 -8.57 0.81 -5.00
N PRO A 283 -9.66 0.07 -4.71
CA PRO A 283 -9.80 -1.32 -5.14
C PRO A 283 -9.61 -1.48 -6.64
N LEU A 284 -8.63 -2.32 -7.02
CA LEU A 284 -8.29 -2.67 -8.40
C LEU A 284 -8.78 -4.08 -8.70
N GLU A 285 -9.64 -4.20 -9.70
CA GLU A 285 -10.11 -5.47 -10.24
C GLU A 285 -9.54 -5.68 -11.64
N LEU A 286 -8.96 -6.85 -11.87
CA LEU A 286 -8.44 -7.27 -13.16
C LEU A 286 -9.32 -8.39 -13.69
N GLN A 287 -9.84 -8.24 -14.89
CA GLN A 287 -10.72 -9.18 -15.53
C GLN A 287 -10.23 -9.47 -16.95
N VAL A 288 -10.33 -10.73 -17.34
CA VAL A 288 -10.16 -11.13 -18.72
C VAL A 288 -11.54 -11.56 -19.24
N LEU A 289 -12.06 -10.83 -20.22
CA LEU A 289 -13.33 -11.17 -20.85
C LEU A 289 -13.21 -12.43 -21.75
N ASN A 290 -14.36 -13.03 -22.07
CA ASN A 290 -14.43 -14.26 -22.87
C ASN A 290 -13.84 -14.12 -24.30
N ASP A 291 -13.70 -12.89 -24.78
CA ASP A 291 -13.08 -12.54 -26.07
C ASP A 291 -11.56 -12.29 -25.99
N GLY A 292 -10.95 -12.52 -24.82
CA GLY A 292 -9.54 -12.27 -24.57
C GLY A 292 -9.22 -10.80 -24.20
N THR A 293 -10.22 -9.92 -24.15
CA THR A 293 -10.06 -8.52 -23.77
C THR A 293 -9.65 -8.39 -22.29
N ASN A 294 -8.56 -7.72 -22.03
CA ASN A 294 -8.11 -7.41 -20.67
C ASN A 294 -8.74 -6.11 -20.18
N VAL A 295 -9.37 -6.15 -19.02
CA VAL A 295 -10.02 -5.01 -18.38
C VAL A 295 -9.48 -4.81 -16.98
N ALA A 296 -9.01 -3.61 -16.69
CA ALA A 296 -8.63 -3.18 -15.36
C ALA A 296 -9.60 -2.11 -14.85
N ASN A 297 -10.29 -2.37 -13.75
CA ASN A 297 -11.23 -1.47 -13.11
C ASN A 297 -10.71 -0.97 -11.79
N ILE A 298 -10.75 0.35 -11.57
CA ILE A 298 -10.45 0.98 -10.28
C ILE A 298 -11.75 1.55 -9.74
N HIS A 299 -12.10 1.17 -8.51
CA HIS A 299 -13.29 1.63 -7.81
C HIS A 299 -12.95 2.68 -6.74
N PHE A 300 -13.81 3.70 -6.61
CA PHE A 300 -13.67 4.76 -5.63
C PHE A 300 -14.90 4.84 -4.74
N SER A 301 -14.69 4.66 -3.44
CA SER A 301 -15.80 4.61 -2.46
C SER A 301 -16.42 5.98 -2.20
N ASN A 302 -15.69 7.09 -2.41
CA ASN A 302 -16.13 8.46 -2.11
C ASN A 302 -15.75 9.43 -3.23
N PRO A 303 -16.35 9.34 -4.44
CA PRO A 303 -16.16 10.34 -5.48
C PRO A 303 -16.78 11.67 -5.05
N LEU A 304 -16.03 12.75 -5.21
CA LEU A 304 -16.49 14.12 -4.92
C LEU A 304 -16.97 14.80 -6.21
N PRO A 305 -17.87 15.77 -6.12
CA PRO A 305 -18.25 16.58 -7.27
C PRO A 305 -17.04 17.35 -7.82
N PRO A 306 -16.97 17.63 -9.13
CA PRO A 306 -15.79 18.23 -9.77
C PRO A 306 -15.42 19.61 -9.20
N GLU A 307 -16.40 20.35 -8.68
CA GLU A 307 -16.18 21.67 -8.06
C GLU A 307 -15.31 21.59 -6.80
N ALA A 308 -15.24 20.44 -6.14
CA ALA A 308 -14.42 20.23 -4.94
C ALA A 308 -12.93 20.38 -5.22
N ALA A 309 -12.45 20.11 -6.45
CA ALA A 309 -11.06 20.27 -6.84
C ALA A 309 -10.69 21.74 -7.15
N THR A 310 -11.69 22.61 -7.39
CA THR A 310 -11.45 23.99 -7.81
C THR A 310 -11.44 24.96 -6.63
N THR A 311 -11.92 24.53 -5.46
CA THR A 311 -12.01 25.40 -4.28
C THR A 311 -10.70 25.33 -3.48
N PRO A 312 -9.88 26.41 -3.42
CA PRO A 312 -8.72 26.42 -2.55
C PRO A 312 -9.21 26.32 -1.09
N ARG A 313 -8.72 25.32 -0.35
CA ARG A 313 -8.99 25.22 1.10
C ARG A 313 -8.41 26.45 1.77
N THR A 314 -9.28 27.37 2.18
CA THR A 314 -8.90 28.43 3.10
C THR A 314 -8.54 27.78 4.43
N HIS A 315 -7.25 27.78 4.76
CA HIS A 315 -6.79 27.37 6.08
C HIS A 315 -7.38 28.37 7.10
N VAL A 316 -8.31 27.90 7.95
CA VAL A 316 -8.73 28.54 9.18
C VAL A 316 -7.95 27.96 10.35
#